data_e83a8dd4e5094dcbf6aa351a9e42ae24
#
_entry.id   e83a8dd4e5094dcbf6aa351a9e42ae24
#
_cell.length_a   1.000
_cell.length_b   1.000
_cell.length_c   1.000
_cell.angle_alpha   90.00
_cell.angle_beta   90.00
_cell.angle_gamma   90.00
#
_symmetry.space_group_name_H-M   'P 1'
#
loop_
_entity.id
_entity.type
_entity.pdbx_description
1 polymer ?
#
loop_
_entity_poly.entity_id
_entity_poly.type
_entity_poly.pdbx_seq_one_letter_code
_entity_poly.pdbx_strand_id
1 'polypeptide(L)'
;LSSEEKLLRAIFGEKASDVRDTSLRVPPGVEGTVIDAKIFTRKGVEKDSRSQFIEEEALEVLKQDRDDEIRIVKDAAKATMKTFLLGKTASGKLMDPKKKRIVLKKGDLITEAILQDIPFDLWREITLTGDVATEEKIGALFESLAKRLDQIQAYFDQKVEKLQAGDELPPGVIKMVKVYVAIKR
;
A
#
# COMPACT_ATOMS: atom_id res chain seq x y z
N LEU A 1 17.93 18.01 -18.05
CA LEU A 1 17.50 18.32 -19.43
C LEU A 1 17.20 17.00 -20.13
N SER A 2 15.96 16.82 -20.61
CA SER A 2 15.61 15.65 -21.40
C SER A 2 16.36 15.65 -22.74
N SER A 3 16.50 14.48 -23.39
CA SER A 3 17.13 14.37 -24.71
C SER A 3 16.46 15.28 -25.76
N GLU A 4 15.13 15.45 -25.63
CA GLU A 4 14.32 16.33 -26.48
C GLU A 4 14.61 17.81 -26.24
N GLU A 5 14.82 18.23 -24.99
CA GLU A 5 15.23 19.61 -24.65
C GLU A 5 16.62 19.92 -25.14
N LYS A 6 17.54 18.94 -25.08
CA LYS A 6 18.87 19.09 -25.67
C LYS A 6 18.79 19.27 -27.19
N LEU A 7 17.91 18.52 -27.85
CA LEU A 7 17.66 18.61 -29.28
C LEU A 7 17.06 19.98 -29.66
N LEU A 8 16.04 20.43 -28.91
CA LEU A 8 15.42 21.75 -29.11
C LEU A 8 16.42 22.89 -28.88
N ARG A 9 17.28 22.80 -27.88
CA ARG A 9 18.39 23.79 -27.70
C ARG A 9 19.35 23.77 -28.86
N ALA A 10 19.69 22.60 -29.39
CA ALA A 10 20.60 22.51 -30.55
C ALA A 10 20.00 23.10 -31.83
N ILE A 11 18.63 22.93 -32.03
CA ILE A 11 17.94 23.41 -33.24
C ILE A 11 17.56 24.89 -33.14
N PHE A 12 17.07 25.36 -31.98
CA PHE A 12 16.49 26.70 -31.82
C PHE A 12 17.34 27.67 -30.98
N GLY A 13 18.50 27.21 -30.49
CA GLY A 13 19.38 28.00 -29.64
C GLY A 13 18.88 28.21 -28.21
N GLU A 14 19.61 29.02 -27.42
CA GLU A 14 19.32 29.20 -25.98
C GLU A 14 17.93 29.81 -25.69
N LYS A 15 17.35 30.53 -26.63
CA LYS A 15 16.00 31.13 -26.47
C LYS A 15 14.87 30.13 -26.39
N ALA A 16 15.09 28.87 -26.79
CA ALA A 16 14.08 27.78 -26.67
C ALA A 16 13.94 27.21 -25.23
N SER A 17 14.79 27.67 -24.30
CA SER A 17 14.81 27.18 -22.92
C SER A 17 14.01 28.01 -21.91
N ASP A 18 13.44 29.14 -22.35
CA ASP A 18 12.61 29.96 -21.46
C ASP A 18 11.30 29.27 -21.17
N VAL A 19 11.12 28.87 -19.90
CA VAL A 19 9.86 28.33 -19.39
C VAL A 19 8.80 29.41 -19.44
N ARG A 20 7.79 29.22 -20.27
CA ARG A 20 6.67 30.15 -20.40
C ARG A 20 5.46 29.61 -19.64
N ASP A 21 4.83 30.48 -18.84
CA ASP A 21 3.55 30.18 -18.22
C ASP A 21 2.44 30.22 -19.28
N THR A 22 1.84 29.05 -19.54
CA THR A 22 0.70 28.84 -20.46
C THR A 22 -0.57 28.47 -19.72
N SER A 23 -0.68 28.80 -18.43
CA SER A 23 -1.82 28.48 -17.58
C SER A 23 -3.13 29.07 -18.11
N LEU A 24 -4.20 28.31 -17.97
CA LEU A 24 -5.55 28.78 -18.21
C LEU A 24 -5.93 29.80 -17.12
N ARG A 25 -6.53 30.90 -17.55
CA ARG A 25 -7.05 31.92 -16.64
C ARG A 25 -8.54 31.73 -16.46
N VAL A 26 -9.02 31.93 -15.22
CA VAL A 26 -10.44 31.90 -14.91
C VAL A 26 -11.13 33.11 -15.59
N PRO A 27 -12.23 32.90 -16.35
CA PRO A 27 -12.98 33.98 -16.96
C PRO A 27 -13.50 34.97 -15.89
N PRO A 28 -13.64 36.26 -16.26
CA PRO A 28 -14.24 37.24 -15.36
C PRO A 28 -15.67 36.85 -14.90
N GLY A 29 -15.99 37.01 -13.64
CA GLY A 29 -17.30 36.69 -13.07
C GLY A 29 -17.48 35.22 -12.64
N VAL A 30 -16.45 34.38 -12.73
CA VAL A 30 -16.48 33.03 -12.19
C VAL A 30 -15.78 33.02 -10.83
N GLU A 31 -16.52 32.66 -9.80
CA GLU A 31 -16.01 32.49 -8.44
C GLU A 31 -16.19 31.05 -7.98
N GLY A 32 -15.23 30.55 -7.23
CA GLY A 32 -15.30 29.19 -6.70
C GLY A 32 -14.26 28.91 -5.63
N THR A 33 -14.49 27.85 -4.87
CA THR A 33 -13.57 27.37 -3.83
C THR A 33 -12.73 26.23 -4.37
N VAL A 34 -11.40 26.32 -4.24
CA VAL A 34 -10.50 25.24 -4.58
C VAL A 34 -10.69 24.09 -3.59
N ILE A 35 -11.00 22.91 -4.11
CA ILE A 35 -11.24 21.70 -3.31
C ILE A 35 -10.10 20.69 -3.41
N ASP A 36 -9.36 20.70 -4.51
CA ASP A 36 -8.21 19.79 -4.73
C ASP A 36 -7.26 20.39 -5.76
N ALA A 37 -5.99 20.01 -5.67
CA ALA A 37 -4.96 20.38 -6.63
C ALA A 37 -4.04 19.17 -6.90
N LYS A 38 -3.89 18.82 -8.17
CA LYS A 38 -2.98 17.74 -8.60
C LYS A 38 -1.83 18.31 -9.40
N ILE A 39 -0.63 17.91 -9.04
CA ILE A 39 0.61 18.35 -9.69
C ILE A 39 1.17 17.18 -10.51
N PHE A 40 1.43 17.44 -11.79
CA PHE A 40 2.08 16.52 -12.70
C PHE A 40 3.43 17.11 -13.10
N THR A 41 4.50 16.34 -12.86
CA THR A 41 5.85 16.74 -13.15
C THR A 41 6.46 15.78 -14.17
N ARG A 42 7.17 16.31 -15.16
CA ARG A 42 7.83 15.49 -16.19
C ARG A 42 8.90 14.61 -15.57
N LYS A 43 9.08 13.40 -16.13
CA LYS A 43 10.17 12.48 -15.75
C LYS A 43 11.53 13.16 -15.85
N GLY A 44 12.36 13.02 -14.81
CA GLY A 44 13.73 13.53 -14.79
C GLY A 44 13.89 15.02 -14.47
N VAL A 45 12.82 15.72 -14.13
CA VAL A 45 12.85 17.10 -13.63
C VAL A 45 12.85 17.09 -12.10
N GLU A 46 13.69 17.91 -11.48
CA GLU A 46 13.67 18.08 -10.02
C GLU A 46 12.31 18.63 -9.58
N LYS A 47 11.75 17.96 -8.56
CA LYS A 47 10.50 18.36 -7.94
C LYS A 47 10.78 19.50 -6.95
N ASP A 48 9.96 20.55 -7.00
CA ASP A 48 10.01 21.60 -5.99
C ASP A 48 9.50 21.09 -4.62
N SER A 49 9.79 21.84 -3.55
CA SER A 49 9.43 21.48 -2.17
C SER A 49 7.94 21.24 -2.00
N ARG A 50 7.11 21.98 -2.72
CA ARG A 50 5.66 21.82 -2.67
C ARG A 50 5.18 20.54 -3.34
N SER A 51 5.76 20.19 -4.48
CA SER A 51 5.47 18.92 -5.18
C SER A 51 5.93 17.71 -4.36
N GLN A 52 7.08 17.81 -3.70
CA GLN A 52 7.58 16.77 -2.79
C GLN A 52 6.61 16.57 -1.61
N PHE A 53 6.18 17.65 -1.00
CA PHE A 53 5.22 17.59 0.10
C PHE A 53 3.89 16.90 -0.28
N ILE A 54 3.32 17.25 -1.44
CA ILE A 54 2.09 16.62 -1.94
C ILE A 54 2.30 15.14 -2.25
N GLU A 55 3.47 14.78 -2.78
CA GLU A 55 3.83 13.37 -3.02
C GLU A 55 4.00 12.58 -1.72
N GLU A 56 4.61 13.17 -0.71
CA GLU A 56 4.76 12.58 0.62
C GLU A 56 3.41 12.35 1.30
N GLU A 57 2.48 13.33 1.23
CA GLU A 57 1.12 13.14 1.72
C GLU A 57 0.39 12.01 0.99
N ALA A 58 0.48 11.97 -0.34
CA ALA A 58 -0.12 10.90 -1.14
C ALA A 58 0.48 9.53 -0.81
N LEU A 59 1.79 9.47 -0.58
CA LEU A 59 2.49 8.24 -0.18
C LEU A 59 2.03 7.77 1.21
N GLU A 60 1.83 8.70 2.14
CA GLU A 60 1.35 8.37 3.49
C GLU A 60 -0.06 7.78 3.47
N VAL A 61 -0.95 8.35 2.67
CA VAL A 61 -2.31 7.79 2.46
C VAL A 61 -2.22 6.38 1.87
N LEU A 62 -1.37 6.16 0.86
CA LEU A 62 -1.18 4.82 0.28
C LEU A 62 -0.64 3.80 1.29
N LYS A 63 0.25 4.22 2.19
CA LYS A 63 0.76 3.36 3.27
C LYS A 63 -0.35 2.99 4.25
N GLN A 64 -1.16 3.95 4.67
CA GLN A 64 -2.28 3.70 5.56
C GLN A 64 -3.29 2.74 4.94
N ASP A 65 -3.67 2.96 3.69
CA ASP A 65 -4.57 2.07 2.94
C ASP A 65 -4.03 0.64 2.87
N ARG A 66 -2.73 0.48 2.56
CA ARG A 66 -2.07 -0.83 2.55
C ARG A 66 -2.13 -1.51 3.92
N ASP A 67 -1.79 -0.78 4.98
CA ASP A 67 -1.71 -1.32 6.34
C ASP A 67 -3.11 -1.71 6.85
N ASP A 68 -4.13 -0.93 6.51
CA ASP A 68 -5.52 -1.26 6.80
C ASP A 68 -5.99 -2.50 6.02
N GLU A 69 -5.67 -2.61 4.74
CA GLU A 69 -6.00 -3.79 3.94
C GLU A 69 -5.31 -5.04 4.49
N ILE A 70 -4.03 -4.96 4.85
CA ILE A 70 -3.28 -6.05 5.48
C ILE A 70 -3.95 -6.46 6.79
N ARG A 71 -4.34 -5.51 7.63
CA ARG A 71 -5.01 -5.77 8.90
C ARG A 71 -6.33 -6.51 8.69
N ILE A 72 -7.18 -6.01 7.80
CA ILE A 72 -8.49 -6.61 7.50
C ILE A 72 -8.32 -8.05 7.00
N VAL A 73 -7.39 -8.29 6.09
CA VAL A 73 -7.15 -9.62 5.52
C VAL A 73 -6.61 -10.58 6.60
N LYS A 74 -5.69 -10.13 7.46
CA LYS A 74 -5.17 -10.92 8.58
C LYS A 74 -6.26 -11.24 9.60
N ASP A 75 -7.08 -10.26 9.96
CA ASP A 75 -8.17 -10.45 10.93
C ASP A 75 -9.22 -11.43 10.40
N ALA A 76 -9.58 -11.35 9.13
CA ALA A 76 -10.49 -12.30 8.48
C ALA A 76 -9.92 -13.73 8.46
N ALA A 77 -8.64 -13.88 8.09
CA ALA A 77 -7.97 -15.17 8.11
C ALA A 77 -7.89 -15.75 9.54
N LYS A 78 -7.54 -14.91 10.53
CA LYS A 78 -7.49 -15.28 11.93
C LYS A 78 -8.84 -15.74 12.45
N ALA A 79 -9.93 -15.03 12.11
CA ALA A 79 -11.29 -15.42 12.49
C ALA A 79 -11.67 -16.79 11.90
N THR A 80 -11.35 -17.02 10.63
CA THR A 80 -11.61 -18.31 9.96
C THR A 80 -10.81 -19.45 10.60
N MET A 81 -9.51 -19.27 10.82
CA MET A 81 -8.65 -20.30 11.44
C MET A 81 -9.10 -20.60 12.87
N LYS A 82 -9.53 -19.57 13.61
CA LYS A 82 -10.07 -19.73 14.96
C LYS A 82 -11.26 -20.70 14.98
N THR A 83 -12.17 -20.62 14.01
CA THR A 83 -13.33 -21.53 13.94
C THR A 83 -12.91 -22.98 13.73
N PHE A 84 -11.78 -23.24 13.06
CA PHE A 84 -11.27 -24.60 12.86
C PHE A 84 -10.50 -25.14 14.07
N LEU A 85 -9.83 -24.27 14.83
CA LEU A 85 -9.01 -24.65 15.98
C LEU A 85 -9.81 -24.81 17.29
N LEU A 86 -10.86 -24.01 17.47
CA LEU A 86 -11.66 -24.05 18.70
C LEU A 86 -12.27 -25.42 18.95
N GLY A 87 -12.15 -25.89 20.20
CA GLY A 87 -12.70 -27.19 20.62
C GLY A 87 -11.86 -28.40 20.16
N LYS A 88 -10.72 -28.19 19.50
CA LYS A 88 -9.79 -29.26 19.17
C LYS A 88 -8.77 -29.49 20.29
N THR A 89 -8.20 -30.68 20.33
CA THR A 89 -7.21 -31.07 21.33
C THR A 89 -5.80 -31.06 20.70
N ALA A 90 -4.85 -30.43 21.35
CA ALA A 90 -3.48 -30.37 20.89
C ALA A 90 -2.78 -31.73 21.04
N SER A 91 -2.08 -32.19 20.00
CA SER A 91 -1.26 -33.41 20.02
C SER A 91 0.18 -33.17 20.44
N GLY A 92 0.69 -31.94 20.29
CA GLY A 92 2.05 -31.53 20.61
C GLY A 92 2.10 -30.34 21.55
N LYS A 93 3.32 -30.05 22.04
CA LYS A 93 3.58 -28.83 22.79
C LYS A 93 4.05 -27.73 21.83
N LEU A 94 3.59 -26.50 22.05
CA LEU A 94 4.03 -25.32 21.33
C LEU A 94 4.74 -24.35 22.28
N MET A 95 5.89 -23.85 21.88
CA MET A 95 6.67 -22.89 22.65
C MET A 95 6.75 -21.56 21.91
N ASP A 96 6.48 -20.46 22.60
CA ASP A 96 6.72 -19.12 22.08
C ASP A 96 8.22 -18.80 22.12
N PRO A 97 8.89 -18.65 20.96
CA PRO A 97 10.33 -18.39 20.93
C PRO A 97 10.71 -17.03 21.52
N LYS A 98 9.78 -16.05 21.47
CA LYS A 98 10.03 -14.69 21.99
C LYS A 98 9.91 -14.64 23.51
N LYS A 99 8.90 -15.30 24.06
CA LYS A 99 8.65 -15.35 25.51
C LYS A 99 9.35 -16.51 26.22
N LYS A 100 9.97 -17.43 25.46
CA LYS A 100 10.64 -18.65 25.94
C LYS A 100 9.77 -19.47 26.90
N ARG A 101 8.45 -19.48 26.66
CA ARG A 101 7.49 -20.24 27.48
C ARG A 101 6.63 -21.17 26.63
N ILE A 102 6.16 -22.24 27.25
CA ILE A 102 5.20 -23.15 26.63
C ILE A 102 3.83 -22.45 26.64
N VAL A 103 3.26 -22.25 25.45
CA VAL A 103 1.94 -21.60 25.27
C VAL A 103 0.83 -22.61 25.02
N LEU A 104 1.18 -23.86 24.62
CA LEU A 104 0.25 -24.96 24.44
C LEU A 104 0.93 -26.26 24.85
N LYS A 105 0.23 -27.11 25.61
CA LYS A 105 0.71 -28.42 26.03
C LYS A 105 0.00 -29.53 25.28
N LYS A 106 0.63 -30.70 25.20
CA LYS A 106 -0.01 -31.89 24.67
C LYS A 106 -1.24 -32.23 25.51
N GLY A 107 -2.38 -32.42 24.83
CA GLY A 107 -3.65 -32.76 25.49
C GLY A 107 -4.49 -31.56 25.91
N ASP A 108 -3.98 -30.33 25.76
CA ASP A 108 -4.76 -29.13 26.04
C ASP A 108 -5.91 -28.96 25.04
N LEU A 109 -7.10 -28.62 25.56
CA LEU A 109 -8.22 -28.21 24.73
C LEU A 109 -7.98 -26.77 24.27
N ILE A 110 -8.03 -26.54 22.97
CA ILE A 110 -7.82 -25.23 22.38
C ILE A 110 -9.06 -24.36 22.62
N THR A 111 -8.91 -23.39 23.52
CA THR A 111 -9.92 -22.39 23.86
C THR A 111 -9.55 -21.04 23.28
N GLU A 112 -10.51 -20.11 23.29
CA GLU A 112 -10.27 -18.74 22.83
C GLU A 112 -9.15 -18.04 23.63
N ALA A 113 -9.13 -18.24 24.95
CA ALA A 113 -8.10 -17.66 25.82
C ALA A 113 -6.70 -18.17 25.47
N ILE A 114 -6.56 -19.45 25.18
CA ILE A 114 -5.27 -20.04 24.74
C ILE A 114 -4.85 -19.48 23.40
N LEU A 115 -5.76 -19.36 22.42
CA LEU A 115 -5.46 -18.80 21.11
C LEU A 115 -5.06 -17.32 21.16
N GLN A 116 -5.61 -16.54 22.09
CA GLN A 116 -5.21 -15.15 22.30
C GLN A 116 -3.76 -15.03 22.84
N ASP A 117 -3.33 -16.01 23.64
CA ASP A 117 -1.97 -16.02 24.20
C ASP A 117 -0.92 -16.54 23.21
N ILE A 118 -1.34 -17.26 22.16
CA ILE A 118 -0.46 -17.77 21.11
C ILE A 118 -0.33 -16.72 20.00
N PRO A 119 0.88 -16.26 19.65
CA PRO A 119 1.10 -15.41 18.47
C PRO A 119 0.52 -16.04 17.21
N PHE A 120 -0.14 -15.23 16.37
CA PHE A 120 -0.83 -15.74 15.19
C PHE A 120 0.09 -16.53 14.24
N ASP A 121 1.33 -16.09 14.09
CA ASP A 121 2.33 -16.73 13.22
C ASP A 121 2.62 -18.20 13.64
N LEU A 122 2.44 -18.51 14.93
CA LEU A 122 2.64 -19.85 15.47
C LEU A 122 1.43 -20.77 15.31
N TRP A 123 0.29 -20.27 14.89
CA TRP A 123 -0.91 -21.11 14.71
C TRP A 123 -0.71 -22.19 13.65
N ARG A 124 0.19 -21.96 12.69
CA ARG A 124 0.58 -22.94 11.69
C ARG A 124 1.28 -24.18 12.30
N GLU A 125 1.92 -24.01 13.43
CA GLU A 125 2.68 -25.07 14.11
C GLU A 125 1.84 -25.86 15.10
N ILE A 126 0.56 -25.50 15.27
CA ILE A 126 -0.36 -26.23 16.14
C ILE A 126 -0.68 -27.57 15.51
N THR A 127 -0.40 -28.65 16.25
CA THR A 127 -0.74 -30.02 15.86
C THR A 127 -1.93 -30.52 16.64
N LEU A 128 -2.83 -31.24 15.98
CA LEU A 128 -4.11 -31.68 16.53
C LEU A 128 -4.16 -33.20 16.70
N THR A 129 -4.84 -33.67 17.74
CA THR A 129 -4.99 -35.12 17.97
C THR A 129 -6.03 -35.70 17.03
N GLY A 130 -5.57 -36.53 16.06
CA GLY A 130 -6.45 -37.26 15.16
C GLY A 130 -7.15 -36.45 14.08
N ASP A 131 -6.75 -35.18 13.85
CA ASP A 131 -7.40 -34.30 12.88
C ASP A 131 -6.41 -33.65 11.90
N VAL A 132 -5.71 -34.49 11.15
CA VAL A 132 -4.75 -34.06 10.11
C VAL A 132 -5.43 -33.19 9.04
N ALA A 133 -6.69 -33.46 8.72
CA ALA A 133 -7.43 -32.70 7.72
C ALA A 133 -7.62 -31.22 8.12
N THR A 134 -7.77 -30.94 9.41
CA THR A 134 -7.84 -29.56 9.91
C THR A 134 -6.46 -28.89 9.88
N GLU A 135 -5.39 -29.62 10.20
CA GLU A 135 -4.02 -29.09 10.09
C GLU A 135 -3.68 -28.69 8.64
N GLU A 136 -4.04 -29.55 7.68
CA GLU A 136 -3.85 -29.25 6.24
C GLU A 136 -4.66 -28.02 5.80
N LYS A 137 -5.91 -27.88 6.25
CA LYS A 137 -6.72 -26.70 5.96
C LYS A 137 -6.10 -25.42 6.52
N ILE A 138 -5.57 -25.46 7.73
CA ILE A 138 -4.87 -24.32 8.34
C ILE A 138 -3.62 -23.99 7.56
N GLY A 139 -2.83 -24.99 7.16
CA GLY A 139 -1.67 -24.81 6.30
C GLY A 139 -2.02 -24.12 4.98
N ALA A 140 -3.08 -24.61 4.30
CA ALA A 140 -3.57 -24.01 3.05
C ALA A 140 -4.07 -22.57 3.23
N LEU A 141 -4.73 -22.28 4.36
CA LEU A 141 -5.15 -20.90 4.68
C LEU A 141 -3.96 -19.96 4.91
N PHE A 142 -2.89 -20.42 5.56
CA PHE A 142 -1.67 -19.64 5.71
C PHE A 142 -0.98 -19.38 4.37
N GLU A 143 -0.94 -20.36 3.47
CA GLU A 143 -0.39 -20.18 2.12
C GLU A 143 -1.22 -19.19 1.30
N SER A 144 -2.55 -19.29 1.38
CA SER A 144 -3.46 -18.35 0.73
C SER A 144 -3.30 -16.93 1.28
N LEU A 145 -3.18 -16.80 2.60
CA LEU A 145 -2.91 -15.53 3.26
C LEU A 145 -1.59 -14.92 2.80
N ALA A 146 -0.50 -15.71 2.77
CA ALA A 146 0.80 -15.24 2.32
C ALA A 146 0.74 -14.71 0.87
N LYS A 147 0.11 -15.47 -0.04
CA LYS A 147 -0.09 -15.02 -1.43
C LYS A 147 -0.90 -13.73 -1.52
N ARG A 148 -1.92 -13.58 -0.69
CA ARG A 148 -2.73 -12.36 -0.66
C ARG A 148 -1.95 -11.15 -0.15
N LEU A 149 -1.13 -11.34 0.88
CA LEU A 149 -0.27 -10.29 1.42
C LEU A 149 0.78 -9.85 0.40
N ASP A 150 1.39 -10.81 -0.33
CA ASP A 150 2.34 -10.51 -1.41
C ASP A 150 1.68 -9.72 -2.55
N GLN A 151 0.43 -10.05 -2.91
CA GLN A 151 -0.34 -9.30 -3.91
C GLN A 151 -0.61 -7.86 -3.47
N ILE A 152 -0.99 -7.66 -2.21
CA ILE A 152 -1.23 -6.33 -1.64
C ILE A 152 0.07 -5.51 -1.66
N GLN A 153 1.19 -6.11 -1.26
CA GLN A 153 2.49 -5.45 -1.29
C GLN A 153 2.91 -5.09 -2.72
N ALA A 154 2.80 -6.02 -3.66
CA ALA A 154 3.14 -5.78 -5.07
C ALA A 154 2.28 -4.66 -5.69
N TYR A 155 1.00 -4.62 -5.36
CA TYR A 155 0.10 -3.56 -5.81
C TYR A 155 0.46 -2.19 -5.22
N PHE A 156 0.83 -2.17 -3.94
CA PHE A 156 1.34 -0.96 -3.29
C PHE A 156 2.62 -0.47 -3.96
N ASP A 157 3.60 -1.37 -4.20
CA ASP A 157 4.87 -1.03 -4.82
C ASP A 157 4.67 -0.45 -6.24
N GLN A 158 3.74 -1.01 -7.02
CA GLN A 158 3.37 -0.46 -8.33
C GLN A 158 2.76 0.94 -8.25
N LYS A 159 1.93 1.20 -7.22
CA LYS A 159 1.37 2.54 -7.01
C LYS A 159 2.44 3.56 -6.63
N VAL A 160 3.35 3.16 -5.75
CA VAL A 160 4.50 4.00 -5.33
C VAL A 160 5.39 4.30 -6.53
N GLU A 161 5.73 3.29 -7.33
CA GLU A 161 6.53 3.47 -8.54
C GLU A 161 5.87 4.47 -9.52
N LYS A 162 4.56 4.32 -9.76
CA LYS A 162 3.80 5.27 -10.60
C LYS A 162 3.80 6.68 -10.04
N LEU A 163 3.68 6.82 -8.71
CA LEU A 163 3.69 8.12 -8.05
C LEU A 163 5.05 8.82 -8.19
N GLN A 164 6.14 8.04 -8.10
CA GLN A 164 7.51 8.56 -8.13
C GLN A 164 8.09 8.70 -9.54
N ALA A 165 7.63 7.90 -10.50
CA ALA A 165 8.21 7.85 -11.83
C ALA A 165 8.06 9.14 -12.64
N GLY A 166 7.18 10.06 -12.22
CA GLY A 166 6.82 11.25 -12.98
C GLY A 166 5.88 10.94 -14.15
N ASP A 167 5.30 11.98 -14.69
CA ASP A 167 4.25 11.89 -15.71
C ASP A 167 4.79 12.08 -17.12
N GLU A 168 4.10 11.48 -18.10
CA GLU A 168 4.30 11.77 -19.50
C GLU A 168 3.50 13.02 -19.86
N LEU A 169 4.18 14.14 -20.00
CA LEU A 169 3.60 15.41 -20.39
C LEU A 169 3.87 15.69 -21.88
N PRO A 170 3.00 16.45 -22.55
CA PRO A 170 3.22 16.86 -23.94
C PRO A 170 4.59 17.53 -24.13
N PRO A 171 5.18 17.47 -25.33
CA PRO A 171 6.45 18.14 -25.61
C PRO A 171 6.41 19.63 -25.24
N GLY A 172 7.46 20.11 -24.57
CA GLY A 172 7.56 21.48 -24.11
C GLY A 172 6.88 21.81 -22.76
N VAL A 173 6.10 20.87 -22.20
CA VAL A 173 5.48 21.04 -20.88
C VAL A 173 6.38 20.40 -19.84
N ILE A 174 6.86 21.17 -18.88
CA ILE A 174 7.71 20.71 -17.77
C ILE A 174 6.85 20.31 -16.57
N LYS A 175 5.81 21.09 -16.30
CA LYS A 175 4.92 20.92 -15.15
C LYS A 175 3.50 21.28 -15.52
N MET A 176 2.55 20.50 -15.06
CA MET A 176 1.12 20.77 -15.20
C MET A 176 0.45 20.69 -13.83
N VAL A 177 -0.36 21.68 -13.50
CA VAL A 177 -1.15 21.68 -12.26
C VAL A 177 -2.62 21.68 -12.64
N LYS A 178 -3.38 20.67 -12.15
CA LYS A 178 -4.84 20.64 -12.26
C LYS A 178 -5.45 21.09 -10.95
N VAL A 179 -6.26 22.12 -11.01
CA VAL A 179 -6.97 22.66 -9.84
C VAL A 179 -8.45 22.36 -10.01
N TYR A 180 -9.03 21.71 -9.01
CA TYR A 180 -10.45 21.42 -8.97
C TYR A 180 -11.15 22.49 -8.15
N VAL A 181 -12.16 23.12 -8.75
CA VAL A 181 -12.87 24.25 -8.14
C VAL A 181 -14.37 23.90 -8.03
N ALA A 182 -14.90 24.02 -6.81
CA ALA A 182 -16.33 23.93 -6.59
C ALA A 182 -16.97 25.30 -6.92
N ILE A 183 -17.84 25.33 -7.91
CA ILE A 183 -18.58 26.52 -8.30
C ILE A 183 -19.96 26.44 -7.66
N LYS A 184 -20.34 27.47 -6.89
CA LYS A 184 -21.66 27.59 -6.34
C LYS A 184 -22.59 28.11 -7.46
N ARG A 185 -23.58 27.33 -7.83
CA ARG A 185 -24.65 27.76 -8.73
C ARG A 185 -25.74 28.49 -7.97
#